data_fac1b9d33195559b942b155812098f8e
#
_entry.id   fac1b9d33195559b942b155812098f8e
#
_cell.length_a   1.000
_cell.length_b   1.000
_cell.length_c   1.000
_cell.angle_alpha   90.00
_cell.angle_beta   90.00
_cell.angle_gamma   90.00
#
_symmetry.space_group_name_H-M   'P 1'
#
loop_
_entity.id
_entity.type
_entity.pdbx_description
1 polymer ?
#
loop_
_entity_poly.entity_id
_entity_poly.type
_entity_poly.pdbx_seq_one_letter_code
_entity_poly.pdbx_strand_id
1 'polypeptide(L)'
;MLVFIKTPEQLVEELTAEVATLRAELKQQKAIISELLKRLYGSKSEQMDTNQLMLLLSEDDAKKPDTAELGGQEQEVESKTCKRRAKRTNKLSDSLKGLPSIERVVIAPEVTANPDAYRLIGEEVSERLHVSPQSFTREIIRRQTHVKRGDLDGAPVTAPLEPCLLPGSVLTPSLGAMLLTEKFCYHQPFCRIEWRLRATHGIELRRDLMCSWHNHMATMLLPLHECLKKKMRASNYLKVDETPIRYLEPGHGKTIQGYLWTYHQPEHGVLFDWHNSRGADCLKSVLIDEVNAARSFGGHLQSDGYSAYRAFMARQPGLNIEPVSCLAHIRRKFIEAQEDQPRISAWMLIQIGKIYELEARLRQRGAGPELRRRARRRWSLRRYRHLTRLTKHLILRHRITPRSPLGKALHYAHDQWPHLAACFEHGQIDFDNNSVENAIRPTKLGHKNWMFVGNEDTGWRSAVIYTLVEQVRAHGADPYRYLEWVLEKLMHQPNPSAEQIDSLLPTAWIRRHHDAARKIA
;
A
#
# COMPACT_ATOMS: atom_id res chain seq x y z
N MET A 1 -49.84 35.03 46.51
CA MET A 1 -48.80 34.21 45.79
C MET A 1 -49.26 34.06 44.37
N LEU A 2 -48.78 34.95 43.46
CA LEU A 2 -49.15 34.94 42.05
C LEU A 2 -48.40 33.83 41.35
N VAL A 3 -49.10 32.80 40.92
CA VAL A 3 -48.54 31.72 40.05
C VAL A 3 -48.38 32.32 38.67
N PHE A 4 -47.15 32.55 38.22
CA PHE A 4 -46.87 32.92 36.83
C PHE A 4 -47.18 31.72 35.91
N ILE A 5 -48.31 31.78 35.20
CA ILE A 5 -48.65 30.82 34.14
C ILE A 5 -47.77 31.19 32.94
N LYS A 6 -46.85 30.34 32.57
CA LYS A 6 -46.01 30.49 31.36
C LYS A 6 -46.91 30.53 30.11
N THR A 7 -46.56 31.37 29.14
CA THR A 7 -47.30 31.42 27.87
C THR A 7 -47.05 30.14 27.07
N PRO A 8 -47.98 29.71 26.17
CA PRO A 8 -47.78 28.54 25.35
C PRO A 8 -46.47 28.56 24.51
N GLU A 9 -46.06 29.74 24.08
CA GLU A 9 -44.80 29.94 23.32
C GLU A 9 -43.57 29.67 24.16
N GLN A 10 -43.55 30.13 25.41
CA GLN A 10 -42.45 29.85 26.37
C GLN A 10 -42.38 28.37 26.75
N LEU A 11 -43.53 27.67 26.80
CA LEU A 11 -43.56 26.23 27.07
C LEU A 11 -43.02 25.43 25.88
N VAL A 12 -43.33 25.85 24.63
CA VAL A 12 -42.83 25.24 23.42
C VAL A 12 -41.29 25.42 23.28
N GLU A 13 -40.79 26.59 23.65
CA GLU A 13 -39.34 26.86 23.58
C GLU A 13 -38.58 26.04 24.63
N GLU A 14 -39.10 25.93 25.86
CA GLU A 14 -38.51 25.12 26.92
C GLU A 14 -38.54 23.61 26.57
N LEU A 15 -39.67 23.10 26.06
CA LEU A 15 -39.78 21.73 25.61
C LEU A 15 -38.88 21.44 24.40
N THR A 16 -38.68 22.38 23.51
CA THR A 16 -37.78 22.23 22.36
C THR A 16 -36.32 22.15 22.80
N ALA A 17 -35.93 22.96 23.79
CA ALA A 17 -34.61 22.91 24.40
C ALA A 17 -34.37 21.59 25.16
N GLU A 18 -35.38 21.12 25.91
CA GLU A 18 -35.30 19.86 26.65
C GLU A 18 -35.20 18.65 25.69
N VAL A 19 -35.98 18.65 24.61
CA VAL A 19 -35.89 17.60 23.53
C VAL A 19 -34.52 17.61 22.84
N ALA A 20 -33.92 18.80 22.65
CA ALA A 20 -32.58 18.91 22.09
C ALA A 20 -31.52 18.31 23.02
N THR A 21 -31.63 18.61 24.33
CA THR A 21 -30.73 18.07 25.36
C THR A 21 -30.86 16.55 25.49
N LEU A 22 -32.09 16.05 25.58
CA LEU A 22 -32.35 14.59 25.64
C LEU A 22 -31.86 13.84 24.36
N ARG A 23 -31.95 14.48 23.21
CA ARG A 23 -31.39 13.90 21.95
C ARG A 23 -29.86 13.84 21.97
N ALA A 24 -29.20 14.85 22.56
CA ALA A 24 -27.76 14.86 22.73
C ALA A 24 -27.29 13.77 23.71
N GLU A 25 -27.96 13.62 24.83
CA GLU A 25 -27.68 12.57 25.83
C GLU A 25 -27.91 11.16 25.24
N LEU A 26 -29.00 10.97 24.53
CA LEU A 26 -29.31 9.70 23.85
C LEU A 26 -28.22 9.33 22.81
N LYS A 27 -27.70 10.32 22.08
CA LYS A 27 -26.61 10.14 21.13
C LYS A 27 -25.32 9.73 21.84
N GLN A 28 -25.02 10.33 22.97
CA GLN A 28 -23.86 10.01 23.79
C GLN A 28 -23.96 8.61 24.40
N GLN A 29 -25.12 8.23 24.97
CA GLN A 29 -25.36 6.89 25.51
C GLN A 29 -25.28 5.81 24.42
N LYS A 30 -25.82 6.06 23.23
CA LYS A 30 -25.70 5.15 22.08
C LYS A 30 -24.23 4.96 21.65
N ALA A 31 -23.42 5.99 21.68
CA ALA A 31 -21.99 5.90 21.41
C ALA A 31 -21.26 5.03 22.45
N ILE A 32 -21.56 5.21 23.74
CA ILE A 32 -21.01 4.40 24.85
C ILE A 32 -21.43 2.93 24.72
N ILE A 33 -22.69 2.66 24.43
CA ILE A 33 -23.19 1.28 24.24
C ILE A 33 -22.54 0.64 23.02
N SER A 34 -22.37 1.37 21.92
CA SER A 34 -21.68 0.89 20.73
C SER A 34 -20.21 0.53 21.01
N GLU A 35 -19.54 1.34 21.84
CA GLU A 35 -18.16 1.11 22.26
C GLU A 35 -18.06 -0.12 23.20
N LEU A 36 -18.97 -0.26 24.16
CA LEU A 36 -19.04 -1.42 25.04
C LEU A 36 -19.34 -2.70 24.28
N LEU A 37 -20.21 -2.66 23.28
CA LEU A 37 -20.50 -3.80 22.41
C LEU A 37 -19.31 -4.17 21.53
N LYS A 38 -18.54 -3.18 21.05
CA LYS A 38 -17.27 -3.44 20.35
C LYS A 38 -16.23 -4.10 21.26
N ARG A 39 -16.17 -3.72 22.54
CA ARG A 39 -15.26 -4.35 23.54
C ARG A 39 -15.66 -5.76 23.90
N LEU A 40 -16.96 -6.06 24.00
CA LEU A 40 -17.48 -7.36 24.39
C LEU A 40 -17.49 -8.37 23.22
N TYR A 41 -17.71 -7.92 22.00
CA TYR A 41 -17.93 -8.78 20.83
C TYR A 41 -17.00 -8.52 19.65
N GLY A 42 -16.14 -7.50 19.72
CA GLY A 42 -15.17 -7.16 18.69
C GLY A 42 -13.91 -8.03 18.78
N SER A 43 -13.44 -8.50 17.64
CA SER A 43 -12.13 -9.15 17.52
C SER A 43 -11.04 -8.22 18.04
N LYS A 44 -10.07 -8.79 18.77
CA LYS A 44 -8.85 -8.16 19.30
C LYS A 44 -8.18 -7.26 18.25
N SER A 45 -8.48 -5.97 18.25
CA SER A 45 -7.68 -4.94 17.59
C SER A 45 -7.31 -3.91 18.66
N GLU A 46 -6.06 -3.54 18.68
CA GLU A 46 -5.35 -2.59 19.53
C GLU A 46 -6.20 -1.77 20.48
N GLN A 47 -5.99 -1.95 21.77
CA GLN A 47 -6.59 -1.16 22.85
C GLN A 47 -6.16 0.29 22.67
N MET A 48 -7.05 1.14 22.17
CA MET A 48 -6.91 2.58 22.34
C MET A 48 -7.11 2.90 23.81
N ASP A 49 -6.12 3.53 24.42
CA ASP A 49 -6.19 4.02 25.79
C ASP A 49 -7.33 5.06 25.91
N THR A 50 -8.08 4.99 27.02
CA THR A 50 -9.21 5.88 27.32
C THR A 50 -8.83 7.36 27.25
N ASN A 51 -7.56 7.70 27.54
CA ASN A 51 -7.01 9.05 27.45
C ASN A 51 -6.84 9.54 26.00
N GLN A 52 -6.55 8.66 25.05
CA GLN A 52 -6.50 9.00 23.63
C GLN A 52 -7.90 9.24 23.04
N LEU A 53 -8.90 8.56 23.56
CA LEU A 53 -10.30 8.79 23.15
C LEU A 53 -10.82 10.14 23.67
N MET A 54 -10.46 10.52 24.89
CA MET A 54 -10.81 11.84 25.45
C MET A 54 -10.12 12.99 24.70
N LEU A 55 -8.89 12.80 24.23
CA LEU A 55 -8.17 13.81 23.45
C LEU A 55 -8.83 14.06 22.09
N LEU A 56 -9.31 13.00 21.42
CA LEU A 56 -10.02 13.10 20.14
C LEU A 56 -11.42 13.75 20.28
N LEU A 57 -12.07 13.60 21.44
CA LEU A 57 -13.37 14.22 21.73
C LEU A 57 -13.23 15.70 22.11
N SER A 58 -12.09 16.12 22.67
CA SER A 58 -11.82 17.53 23.03
C SER A 58 -11.40 18.37 21.80
N GLU A 59 -10.92 17.79 20.72
CA GLU A 59 -10.55 18.52 19.50
C GLU A 59 -11.74 18.89 18.61
N ASP A 60 -12.87 18.19 18.71
CA ASP A 60 -14.06 18.49 17.91
C ASP A 60 -14.91 19.67 18.47
N ASP A 61 -14.74 20.03 19.75
CA ASP A 61 -15.44 21.18 20.37
C ASP A 61 -14.71 22.53 20.14
N ALA A 62 -13.52 22.54 19.55
CA ALA A 62 -12.69 23.75 19.42
C ALA A 62 -12.81 24.49 18.08
N LYS A 63 -13.77 24.15 17.22
CA LYS A 63 -13.98 24.86 15.94
C LYS A 63 -15.34 25.50 15.82
N LYS A 64 -15.49 26.69 16.45
CA LYS A 64 -16.42 27.71 15.95
C LYS A 64 -15.61 28.74 15.18
N PRO A 65 -16.07 29.18 13.99
CA PRO A 65 -15.38 30.22 13.25
C PRO A 65 -15.81 31.60 13.77
N ASP A 66 -14.84 32.36 14.24
CA ASP A 66 -15.02 33.81 14.37
C ASP A 66 -14.73 34.48 13.05
N THR A 67 -15.74 35.13 12.51
CA THR A 67 -15.64 36.10 11.43
C THR A 67 -15.03 37.39 11.96
N ALA A 68 -13.86 37.74 11.52
CA ALA A 68 -13.35 39.09 11.59
C ALA A 68 -12.70 39.46 10.25
N GLU A 69 -13.32 40.42 9.59
CA GLU A 69 -12.78 41.18 8.48
C GLU A 69 -11.47 41.86 8.86
N LEU A 70 -10.46 41.78 8.02
CA LEU A 70 -9.43 42.83 7.94
C LEU A 70 -8.90 42.95 6.49
N GLY A 71 -8.97 44.18 6.09
CA GLY A 71 -8.78 44.72 4.76
C GLY A 71 -7.41 44.48 4.13
N GLY A 72 -7.44 44.60 2.84
CA GLY A 72 -6.31 44.41 1.96
C GLY A 72 -5.20 45.48 2.09
N GLN A 73 -4.02 45.04 1.75
CA GLN A 73 -3.02 45.86 1.09
C GLN A 73 -2.29 45.01 0.07
N GLU A 74 -2.50 45.38 -1.18
CA GLU A 74 -1.70 44.92 -2.32
C GLU A 74 -0.27 45.46 -2.12
N GLN A 75 0.70 44.56 -2.04
CA GLN A 75 2.10 44.91 -2.24
C GLN A 75 2.57 44.31 -3.57
N GLU A 76 2.89 45.19 -4.51
CA GLU A 76 3.61 44.90 -5.75
C GLU A 76 4.88 44.10 -5.45
N VAL A 77 5.00 42.93 -6.04
CA VAL A 77 6.24 42.15 -6.00
C VAL A 77 7.08 42.52 -7.21
N GLU A 78 8.07 43.36 -7.01
CA GLU A 78 9.15 43.57 -7.94
C GLU A 78 9.83 42.27 -8.36
N SER A 79 9.98 42.09 -9.65
CA SER A 79 10.72 40.98 -10.27
C SER A 79 12.20 41.04 -9.89
N LYS A 80 12.63 40.22 -8.94
CA LYS A 80 14.06 40.07 -8.63
C LYS A 80 14.72 39.17 -9.65
N THR A 81 15.58 39.79 -10.46
CA THR A 81 16.58 39.17 -11.34
C THR A 81 17.29 37.98 -10.65
N CYS A 82 17.34 36.89 -11.38
CA CYS A 82 17.97 35.63 -10.97
C CYS A 82 19.47 35.82 -10.66
N LYS A 83 19.83 35.95 -9.40
CA LYS A 83 21.24 35.92 -8.96
C LYS A 83 21.83 34.54 -9.23
N ARG A 84 22.98 34.46 -9.92
CA ARG A 84 23.79 33.26 -10.11
C ARG A 84 23.83 32.44 -8.83
N ARG A 85 23.36 31.20 -8.91
CA ARG A 85 23.44 30.23 -7.82
C ARG A 85 24.89 30.11 -7.35
N ALA A 86 25.16 30.47 -6.10
CA ALA A 86 26.40 30.14 -5.42
C ALA A 86 26.66 28.63 -5.56
N LYS A 87 27.92 28.21 -5.76
CA LYS A 87 28.34 26.82 -5.76
C LYS A 87 27.73 26.14 -4.52
N ARG A 88 26.83 25.17 -4.73
CA ARG A 88 26.24 24.39 -3.63
C ARG A 88 27.38 23.66 -2.92
N THR A 89 27.70 24.05 -1.69
CA THR A 89 28.54 23.27 -0.81
C THR A 89 27.88 21.89 -0.66
N ASN A 90 28.63 20.82 -0.89
CA ASN A 90 28.09 19.46 -0.82
C ASN A 90 28.03 19.06 0.67
N LYS A 91 27.01 19.58 1.38
CA LYS A 91 26.80 19.37 2.82
C LYS A 91 26.73 17.90 3.23
N LEU A 92 26.32 17.02 2.29
CA LEU A 92 26.33 15.57 2.54
C LEU A 92 27.75 15.05 2.72
N SER A 93 28.67 15.37 1.80
CA SER A 93 30.07 14.93 1.91
C SER A 93 30.71 15.40 3.20
N ASP A 94 30.40 16.62 3.65
CA ASP A 94 30.94 17.16 4.92
C ASP A 94 30.39 16.42 6.14
N SER A 95 29.09 16.04 6.13
CA SER A 95 28.48 15.30 7.25
C SER A 95 28.97 13.85 7.35
N LEU A 96 29.45 13.27 6.24
CA LEU A 96 29.98 11.90 6.24
C LEU A 96 31.37 11.79 6.90
N LYS A 97 32.15 12.89 6.96
CA LYS A 97 33.52 12.89 7.50
C LYS A 97 33.62 12.47 8.96
N GLY A 98 32.55 12.62 9.75
CA GLY A 98 32.49 12.21 11.15
C GLY A 98 32.12 10.75 11.40
N LEU A 99 31.81 9.98 10.34
CA LEU A 99 31.43 8.58 10.47
C LEU A 99 32.68 7.66 10.49
N PRO A 100 32.58 6.47 11.13
CA PRO A 100 33.58 5.41 10.96
C PRO A 100 33.80 5.13 9.48
N SER A 101 35.03 5.09 9.01
CA SER A 101 35.36 4.86 7.61
C SER A 101 36.09 3.54 7.42
N ILE A 102 35.78 2.87 6.31
CA ILE A 102 36.54 1.72 5.80
C ILE A 102 37.19 2.20 4.51
N GLU A 103 38.52 2.19 4.47
CA GLU A 103 39.25 2.55 3.27
C GLU A 103 39.62 1.29 2.51
N ARG A 104 39.43 1.32 1.20
CA ARG A 104 39.77 0.24 0.29
C ARG A 104 40.50 0.81 -0.92
N VAL A 105 41.75 0.37 -1.11
CA VAL A 105 42.54 0.69 -2.29
C VAL A 105 42.23 -0.35 -3.36
N VAL A 106 41.84 0.12 -4.55
CA VAL A 106 41.56 -0.71 -5.72
C VAL A 106 42.63 -0.45 -6.77
N ILE A 107 43.36 -1.50 -7.11
CA ILE A 107 44.43 -1.45 -8.11
C ILE A 107 43.95 -2.15 -9.38
N ALA A 108 44.27 -1.60 -10.55
CA ALA A 108 43.92 -2.22 -11.81
C ALA A 108 44.51 -3.64 -11.94
N PRO A 109 43.78 -4.62 -12.51
CA PRO A 109 44.28 -5.98 -12.64
C PRO A 109 45.61 -6.09 -13.37
N GLU A 110 45.83 -5.26 -14.37
CA GLU A 110 47.10 -5.19 -15.13
C GLU A 110 48.30 -4.77 -14.26
N VAL A 111 48.07 -3.81 -13.34
CA VAL A 111 49.07 -3.34 -12.41
C VAL A 111 49.34 -4.40 -11.33
N THR A 112 48.29 -5.11 -10.88
CA THR A 112 48.43 -6.21 -9.90
C THR A 112 49.22 -7.37 -10.49
N ALA A 113 49.08 -7.66 -11.79
CA ALA A 113 49.84 -8.72 -12.46
C ALA A 113 51.32 -8.40 -12.65
N ASN A 114 51.72 -7.12 -12.85
CA ASN A 114 53.09 -6.67 -13.05
C ASN A 114 53.40 -5.36 -12.30
N PRO A 115 53.51 -5.38 -10.97
CA PRO A 115 53.63 -4.14 -10.16
C PRO A 115 54.87 -3.29 -10.50
N ASP A 116 55.96 -3.93 -10.86
CA ASP A 116 57.24 -3.28 -11.14
C ASP A 116 57.25 -2.47 -12.46
N ALA A 117 56.31 -2.78 -13.38
CA ALA A 117 56.19 -2.08 -14.66
C ALA A 117 55.42 -0.75 -14.58
N TYR A 118 54.80 -0.46 -13.44
CA TYR A 118 53.93 0.72 -13.28
C TYR A 118 54.40 1.63 -12.13
N ARG A 119 54.04 2.92 -12.25
CA ARG A 119 54.30 3.93 -11.22
C ARG A 119 52.98 4.62 -10.89
N LEU A 120 52.68 4.76 -9.58
CA LEU A 120 51.52 5.54 -9.11
C LEU A 120 51.70 7.01 -9.48
N ILE A 121 50.71 7.62 -10.11
CA ILE A 121 50.68 9.04 -10.51
C ILE A 121 49.52 9.80 -9.88
N GLY A 122 48.51 9.14 -9.35
CA GLY A 122 47.36 9.74 -8.70
C GLY A 122 46.34 8.69 -8.27
N GLU A 123 45.27 9.14 -7.61
CA GLU A 123 44.16 8.32 -7.19
C GLU A 123 42.84 9.05 -7.42
N GLU A 124 41.81 8.33 -7.83
CA GLU A 124 40.43 8.82 -7.85
C GLU A 124 39.73 8.31 -6.60
N VAL A 125 39.20 9.23 -5.79
CA VAL A 125 38.51 8.92 -4.55
C VAL A 125 37.01 8.98 -4.77
N SER A 126 36.31 7.90 -4.45
CA SER A 126 34.85 7.83 -4.41
C SER A 126 34.37 7.41 -3.02
N GLU A 127 33.23 7.94 -2.61
CA GLU A 127 32.66 7.67 -1.29
C GLU A 127 31.32 6.96 -1.44
N ARG A 128 31.08 5.96 -0.60
CA ARG A 128 29.82 5.23 -0.47
C ARG A 128 29.38 5.21 0.98
N LEU A 129 28.06 5.28 1.22
CA LEU A 129 27.50 5.20 2.56
C LEU A 129 26.80 3.86 2.74
N HIS A 130 27.34 3.03 3.63
CA HIS A 130 26.75 1.76 4.03
C HIS A 130 25.96 1.91 5.31
N VAL A 131 24.92 1.07 5.49
CA VAL A 131 24.15 0.98 6.72
C VAL A 131 24.10 -0.47 7.18
N SER A 132 24.40 -0.69 8.45
CA SER A 132 24.01 -1.89 9.17
C SER A 132 22.98 -1.50 10.24
N PRO A 133 22.10 -2.40 10.68
CA PRO A 133 21.09 -2.02 11.66
C PRO A 133 21.69 -1.24 12.82
N GLN A 134 21.25 0.00 12.99
CA GLN A 134 21.69 0.96 14.02
C GLN A 134 23.08 1.62 13.85
N SER A 135 23.83 1.34 12.79
CA SER A 135 25.11 2.02 12.54
C SER A 135 25.27 2.43 11.08
N PHE A 136 25.99 3.53 10.85
CA PHE A 136 26.38 3.99 9.52
C PHE A 136 27.89 3.93 9.41
N THR A 137 28.38 3.40 8.31
CA THR A 137 29.81 3.31 8.02
C THR A 137 30.10 4.02 6.71
N ARG A 138 31.11 4.85 6.68
CA ARG A 138 31.61 5.52 5.48
C ARG A 138 32.64 4.63 4.82
N GLU A 139 32.37 4.19 3.58
CA GLU A 139 33.33 3.50 2.74
C GLU A 139 34.02 4.52 1.82
N ILE A 140 35.35 4.56 1.84
CA ILE A 140 36.19 5.41 0.99
C ILE A 140 36.91 4.51 0.01
N ILE A 141 36.58 4.62 -1.27
CA ILE A 141 37.19 3.82 -2.34
C ILE A 141 38.22 4.71 -3.06
N ARG A 142 39.51 4.31 -2.96
CA ARG A 142 40.62 5.00 -3.60
C ARG A 142 41.09 4.20 -4.82
N ARG A 143 40.77 4.66 -6.02
CA ARG A 143 41.25 4.05 -7.27
C ARG A 143 42.54 4.70 -7.70
N GLN A 144 43.64 3.95 -7.57
CA GLN A 144 44.96 4.45 -7.95
C GLN A 144 45.12 4.46 -9.47
N THR A 145 45.73 5.54 -9.96
CA THR A 145 46.06 5.69 -11.38
C THR A 145 47.61 5.51 -11.55
N HIS A 146 47.98 4.59 -12.40
CA HIS A 146 49.35 4.22 -12.66
C HIS A 146 49.76 4.49 -14.10
N VAL A 147 51.04 4.71 -14.33
CA VAL A 147 51.64 4.81 -15.66
C VAL A 147 52.82 3.83 -15.73
N LYS A 148 53.06 3.26 -16.92
CA LYS A 148 54.21 2.35 -17.13
C LYS A 148 55.52 3.07 -16.87
N ARG A 149 56.45 2.46 -16.11
CA ARG A 149 57.77 3.02 -15.88
C ARG A 149 58.54 3.08 -17.20
N GLY A 150 59.14 4.26 -17.51
CA GLY A 150 59.90 4.48 -18.75
C GLY A 150 59.08 4.92 -19.94
N ASP A 151 57.74 4.98 -19.85
CA ASP A 151 56.85 5.47 -20.87
C ASP A 151 56.23 6.80 -20.37
N LEU A 152 56.83 7.92 -20.70
CA LEU A 152 56.37 9.26 -20.25
C LEU A 152 55.10 9.71 -20.94
N ASP A 153 54.82 9.17 -22.13
CA ASP A 153 53.63 9.47 -22.95
C ASP A 153 52.56 8.38 -22.89
N GLY A 154 52.79 7.35 -22.08
CA GLY A 154 51.90 6.20 -21.90
C GLY A 154 50.54 6.58 -21.30
N ALA A 155 49.49 5.97 -21.81
CA ALA A 155 48.13 6.19 -21.29
C ALA A 155 48.05 5.75 -19.82
N PRO A 156 47.47 6.58 -18.93
CA PRO A 156 47.25 6.24 -17.54
C PRO A 156 46.29 5.05 -17.40
N VAL A 157 46.59 4.12 -16.52
CA VAL A 157 45.75 2.95 -16.19
C VAL A 157 45.15 3.14 -14.80
N THR A 158 43.83 3.27 -14.75
CA THR A 158 43.06 3.38 -13.50
C THR A 158 42.12 2.17 -13.40
N ALA A 159 41.94 1.62 -12.21
CA ALA A 159 40.98 0.54 -12.01
C ALA A 159 39.57 0.94 -12.46
N PRO A 160 38.81 0.06 -13.13
CA PRO A 160 37.46 0.37 -13.57
C PRO A 160 36.56 0.74 -12.36
N LEU A 161 35.52 1.52 -12.64
CA LEU A 161 34.47 1.80 -11.64
C LEU A 161 33.76 0.50 -11.29
N GLU A 162 33.63 0.24 -9.99
CA GLU A 162 32.79 -0.84 -9.53
C GLU A 162 31.31 -0.56 -9.79
N PRO A 163 30.49 -1.59 -9.97
CA PRO A 163 29.05 -1.42 -10.08
C PRO A 163 28.51 -0.60 -8.90
N CYS A 164 27.64 0.36 -9.18
CA CYS A 164 26.98 1.18 -8.18
C CYS A 164 25.51 1.38 -8.57
N LEU A 165 24.64 1.59 -7.59
CA LEU A 165 23.22 1.81 -7.86
C LEU A 165 23.00 3.07 -8.69
N LEU A 166 23.71 4.14 -8.36
CA LEU A 166 23.61 5.40 -9.07
C LEU A 166 25.02 6.04 -9.16
N PRO A 167 25.57 6.24 -10.37
CA PRO A 167 26.88 6.84 -10.54
C PRO A 167 26.99 8.22 -9.87
N GLY A 168 28.12 8.45 -9.21
CA GLY A 168 28.39 9.73 -8.52
C GLY A 168 27.56 9.94 -7.24
N SER A 169 26.90 8.92 -6.70
CA SER A 169 26.19 9.00 -5.43
C SER A 169 26.78 8.09 -4.37
N VAL A 170 26.46 8.39 -3.11
CA VAL A 170 26.80 7.54 -1.94
C VAL A 170 25.77 6.44 -1.69
N LEU A 171 24.81 6.24 -2.60
CA LEU A 171 23.74 5.28 -2.48
C LEU A 171 24.26 3.84 -2.64
N THR A 172 24.12 3.07 -1.59
CA THR A 172 24.42 1.63 -1.57
C THR A 172 23.12 0.82 -1.51
N PRO A 173 23.11 -0.48 -1.86
CA PRO A 173 21.97 -1.36 -1.67
C PRO A 173 21.41 -1.32 -0.24
N SER A 174 22.27 -1.31 0.77
CA SER A 174 21.88 -1.25 2.19
C SER A 174 21.18 0.06 2.55
N LEU A 175 21.75 1.21 2.11
CA LEU A 175 21.12 2.52 2.34
C LEU A 175 19.79 2.64 1.58
N GLY A 176 19.73 2.16 0.35
CA GLY A 176 18.52 2.12 -0.45
C GLY A 176 17.43 1.28 0.19
N ALA A 177 17.75 0.07 0.63
CA ALA A 177 16.83 -0.82 1.34
C ALA A 177 16.30 -0.18 2.63
N MET A 178 17.18 0.49 3.40
CA MET A 178 16.76 1.23 4.61
C MET A 178 15.73 2.31 4.26
N LEU A 179 16.00 3.16 3.28
CA LEU A 179 15.10 4.26 2.90
C LEU A 179 13.73 3.74 2.43
N LEU A 180 13.71 2.68 1.63
CA LEU A 180 12.48 2.07 1.15
C LEU A 180 11.69 1.42 2.30
N THR A 181 12.37 0.70 3.19
CA THR A 181 11.74 0.05 4.36
C THR A 181 11.17 1.09 5.33
N GLU A 182 11.94 2.12 5.68
CA GLU A 182 11.47 3.21 6.54
C GLU A 182 10.21 3.89 5.98
N LYS A 183 10.18 4.13 4.67
CA LYS A 183 9.03 4.78 4.03
C LYS A 183 7.83 3.86 3.89
N PHE A 184 8.00 2.64 3.40
CA PHE A 184 6.89 1.78 2.97
C PHE A 184 6.47 0.74 4.01
N CYS A 185 7.37 0.31 4.91
CA CYS A 185 7.04 -0.59 6.02
C CYS A 185 6.72 0.17 7.31
N TYR A 186 7.53 1.20 7.64
CA TYR A 186 7.37 1.98 8.87
C TYR A 186 6.63 3.31 8.64
N HIS A 187 6.20 3.56 7.40
CA HIS A 187 5.37 4.68 7.00
C HIS A 187 5.99 6.06 7.31
N GLN A 188 7.32 6.17 7.39
CA GLN A 188 7.99 7.43 7.68
C GLN A 188 8.08 8.31 6.43
N PRO A 189 7.63 9.57 6.45
CA PRO A 189 7.89 10.52 5.38
C PRO A 189 9.37 10.90 5.35
N PHE A 190 9.91 11.20 4.17
CA PHE A 190 11.32 11.54 4.01
C PHE A 190 11.77 12.73 4.87
N CYS A 191 10.89 13.68 5.16
CA CYS A 191 11.22 14.80 6.07
C CYS A 191 11.51 14.32 7.50
N ARG A 192 10.82 13.27 8.00
CA ARG A 192 11.12 12.69 9.32
C ARG A 192 12.40 11.86 9.29
N ILE A 193 12.67 11.15 8.20
CA ILE A 193 13.93 10.41 8.02
C ILE A 193 15.10 11.40 7.99
N GLU A 194 15.00 12.50 7.22
CA GLU A 194 15.99 13.59 7.18
C GLU A 194 16.28 14.15 8.58
N TRP A 195 15.21 14.51 9.30
CA TRP A 195 15.34 15.04 10.67
C TRP A 195 16.02 14.02 11.60
N ARG A 196 15.59 12.75 11.58
CA ARG A 196 16.15 11.69 12.42
C ARG A 196 17.63 11.46 12.14
N LEU A 197 18.02 11.31 10.87
CA LEU A 197 19.42 11.09 10.48
C LEU A 197 20.32 12.24 10.94
N ARG A 198 19.83 13.48 10.81
CA ARG A 198 20.55 14.66 11.31
C ARG A 198 20.65 14.65 12.84
N ALA A 199 19.56 14.42 13.54
CA ALA A 199 19.51 14.50 15.00
C ALA A 199 20.30 13.38 15.69
N THR A 200 20.27 12.14 15.16
CA THR A 200 20.86 10.97 15.82
C THR A 200 22.26 10.62 15.33
N HIS A 201 22.60 10.96 14.08
CA HIS A 201 23.85 10.55 13.44
C HIS A 201 24.64 11.70 12.82
N GLY A 202 24.14 12.94 12.86
CA GLY A 202 24.78 14.09 12.22
C GLY A 202 24.82 14.02 10.67
N ILE A 203 24.03 13.13 10.06
CA ILE A 203 24.02 12.89 8.61
C ILE A 203 23.01 13.84 7.94
N GLU A 204 23.50 14.73 7.09
CA GLU A 204 22.67 15.67 6.31
C GLU A 204 22.21 15.07 4.98
N LEU A 205 21.29 14.10 5.04
CA LEU A 205 20.66 13.49 3.88
C LEU A 205 19.36 14.20 3.55
N ARG A 206 19.38 15.08 2.55
CA ARG A 206 18.24 15.93 2.19
C ARG A 206 17.11 15.11 1.54
N ARG A 207 15.87 15.51 1.82
CA ARG A 207 14.67 14.85 1.29
C ARG A 207 14.58 14.84 -0.24
N ASP A 208 15.04 15.89 -0.94
CA ASP A 208 15.04 15.95 -2.41
C ASP A 208 15.96 14.87 -3.00
N LEU A 209 17.11 14.64 -2.38
CA LEU A 209 18.03 13.57 -2.75
C LEU A 209 17.41 12.19 -2.50
N MET A 210 16.78 11.97 -1.33
CA MET A 210 16.06 10.74 -1.05
C MET A 210 14.92 10.48 -2.04
N CYS A 211 14.18 11.53 -2.45
CA CYS A 211 13.16 11.42 -3.49
C CYS A 211 13.77 11.01 -4.84
N SER A 212 14.91 11.59 -5.22
CA SER A 212 15.62 11.21 -6.46
C SER A 212 16.06 9.75 -6.43
N TRP A 213 16.65 9.30 -5.33
CA TRP A 213 17.06 7.91 -5.15
C TRP A 213 15.90 6.93 -5.13
N HIS A 214 14.81 7.29 -4.46
CA HIS A 214 13.56 6.53 -4.49
C HIS A 214 13.07 6.32 -5.92
N ASN A 215 13.07 7.40 -6.73
CA ASN A 215 12.66 7.34 -8.12
C ASN A 215 13.54 6.39 -8.94
N HIS A 216 14.85 6.49 -8.75
CA HIS A 216 15.82 5.62 -9.43
C HIS A 216 15.62 4.15 -9.04
N MET A 217 15.55 3.85 -7.75
CA MET A 217 15.33 2.48 -7.26
C MET A 217 13.99 1.90 -7.75
N ALA A 218 12.93 2.70 -7.77
CA ALA A 218 11.65 2.25 -8.31
C ALA A 218 11.75 1.86 -9.81
N THR A 219 12.53 2.61 -10.59
CA THR A 219 12.81 2.29 -11.99
C THR A 219 13.60 0.99 -12.13
N MET A 220 14.62 0.77 -11.29
CA MET A 220 15.37 -0.50 -11.26
C MET A 220 14.49 -1.70 -10.90
N LEU A 221 13.52 -1.52 -10.01
CA LEU A 221 12.61 -2.56 -9.54
C LEU A 221 11.41 -2.79 -10.48
N LEU A 222 11.17 -1.90 -11.45
CA LEU A 222 10.03 -1.97 -12.38
C LEU A 222 9.95 -3.30 -13.16
N PRO A 223 11.05 -3.90 -13.65
CA PRO A 223 10.99 -5.18 -14.35
C PRO A 223 10.38 -6.31 -13.52
N LEU A 224 10.60 -6.31 -12.20
CA LEU A 224 10.00 -7.30 -11.28
C LEU A 224 8.48 -7.10 -11.18
N HIS A 225 8.05 -5.86 -11.09
CA HIS A 225 6.64 -5.49 -11.07
C HIS A 225 5.93 -5.92 -12.36
N GLU A 226 6.53 -5.64 -13.52
CA GLU A 226 5.98 -6.05 -14.81
C GLU A 226 5.96 -7.59 -14.97
N CYS A 227 6.93 -8.29 -14.43
CA CYS A 227 6.91 -9.76 -14.38
C CYS A 227 5.72 -10.27 -13.54
N LEU A 228 5.46 -9.64 -12.39
CA LEU A 228 4.31 -9.97 -11.54
C LEU A 228 2.98 -9.65 -12.24
N LYS A 229 2.86 -8.55 -12.98
CA LYS A 229 1.68 -8.26 -13.81
C LYS A 229 1.40 -9.40 -14.80
N LYS A 230 2.43 -9.90 -15.49
CA LYS A 230 2.29 -11.02 -16.41
C LYS A 230 1.81 -12.29 -15.70
N LYS A 231 2.35 -12.60 -14.50
CA LYS A 231 1.92 -13.75 -13.69
C LYS A 231 0.48 -13.62 -13.20
N MET A 232 0.08 -12.42 -12.73
CA MET A 232 -1.31 -12.14 -12.36
C MET A 232 -2.25 -12.36 -13.54
N ARG A 233 -1.90 -11.84 -14.70
CA ARG A 233 -2.67 -11.97 -15.95
C ARG A 233 -2.82 -13.41 -16.42
N ALA A 234 -1.80 -14.23 -16.25
CA ALA A 234 -1.81 -15.65 -16.62
C ALA A 234 -2.59 -16.54 -15.63
N SER A 235 -3.07 -16.00 -14.52
CA SER A 235 -3.84 -16.76 -13.54
C SER A 235 -5.32 -16.89 -13.95
N ASN A 236 -6.04 -17.83 -13.32
CA ASN A 236 -7.46 -18.06 -13.56
C ASN A 236 -8.36 -17.50 -12.44
N TYR A 237 -7.76 -16.87 -11.43
CA TYR A 237 -8.48 -16.26 -10.32
C TYR A 237 -7.72 -15.06 -9.77
N LEU A 238 -8.36 -13.92 -9.74
CA LEU A 238 -7.86 -12.68 -9.14
C LEU A 238 -8.90 -12.06 -8.23
N LYS A 239 -8.42 -11.49 -7.16
CA LYS A 239 -9.16 -10.55 -6.32
C LYS A 239 -8.70 -9.14 -6.65
N VAL A 240 -9.62 -8.19 -6.66
CA VAL A 240 -9.31 -6.79 -6.96
C VAL A 240 -10.09 -5.86 -6.05
N ASP A 241 -9.43 -4.78 -5.64
CA ASP A 241 -10.01 -3.66 -4.90
C ASP A 241 -9.18 -2.41 -5.17
N GLU A 242 -9.73 -1.21 -4.93
CA GLU A 242 -9.00 0.03 -5.10
C GLU A 242 -9.09 0.90 -3.85
N THR A 243 -8.03 1.67 -3.61
CA THR A 243 -7.98 2.60 -2.49
C THR A 243 -7.59 3.99 -2.96
N PRO A 244 -8.30 5.04 -2.51
CA PRO A 244 -7.93 6.41 -2.84
C PRO A 244 -6.60 6.78 -2.19
N ILE A 245 -5.76 7.47 -2.96
CA ILE A 245 -4.53 8.09 -2.51
C ILE A 245 -4.37 9.44 -3.21
N ARG A 246 -3.87 10.44 -2.49
CA ARG A 246 -3.75 11.78 -3.06
C ARG A 246 -2.41 11.99 -3.75
N TYR A 247 -2.40 12.84 -4.77
CA TYR A 247 -1.20 13.33 -5.45
C TYR A 247 -1.27 14.85 -5.63
N LEU A 248 -0.13 15.47 -5.89
CA LEU A 248 -0.02 16.90 -6.18
C LEU A 248 0.14 17.11 -7.68
N GLU A 249 -0.57 18.10 -8.20
CA GLU A 249 -0.36 18.60 -9.55
C GLU A 249 0.21 20.01 -9.47
N PRO A 250 1.36 20.27 -10.13
CA PRO A 250 1.97 21.59 -10.13
C PRO A 250 0.99 22.65 -10.65
N GLY A 251 0.85 23.75 -9.90
CA GLY A 251 -0.07 24.84 -10.27
C GLY A 251 -1.50 24.72 -9.75
N HIS A 252 -1.95 23.54 -9.28
CA HIS A 252 -3.33 23.35 -8.81
C HIS A 252 -3.58 23.82 -7.37
N GLY A 253 -2.53 24.05 -6.56
CA GLY A 253 -2.64 24.50 -5.16
C GLY A 253 -3.34 23.52 -4.20
N LYS A 254 -3.92 22.42 -4.72
CA LYS A 254 -4.64 21.37 -3.94
C LYS A 254 -4.20 19.99 -4.40
N THR A 255 -4.34 19.02 -3.49
CA THR A 255 -4.13 17.60 -3.84
C THR A 255 -5.31 17.07 -4.63
N ILE A 256 -5.03 16.24 -5.64
CA ILE A 256 -6.00 15.53 -6.47
C ILE A 256 -6.09 14.09 -6.00
N GLN A 257 -7.25 13.46 -6.19
CA GLN A 257 -7.47 12.08 -5.80
C GLN A 257 -7.12 11.14 -6.96
N GLY A 258 -6.11 10.31 -6.75
CA GLY A 258 -5.80 9.13 -7.54
C GLY A 258 -6.14 7.84 -6.79
N TYR A 259 -5.77 6.70 -7.35
CA TYR A 259 -6.11 5.39 -6.81
C TYR A 259 -4.96 4.40 -6.96
N LEU A 260 -4.74 3.60 -5.92
CA LEU A 260 -3.97 2.37 -6.00
C LEU A 260 -4.96 1.21 -6.21
N TRP A 261 -4.91 0.61 -7.37
CA TRP A 261 -5.60 -0.62 -7.69
C TRP A 261 -4.78 -1.78 -7.19
N THR A 262 -5.40 -2.67 -6.45
CA THR A 262 -4.73 -3.76 -5.75
C THR A 262 -5.28 -5.08 -6.25
N TYR A 263 -4.41 -5.91 -6.78
CA TYR A 263 -4.74 -7.25 -7.25
C TYR A 263 -4.09 -8.26 -6.31
N HIS A 264 -4.79 -9.34 -6.04
CA HIS A 264 -4.26 -10.42 -5.23
C HIS A 264 -4.57 -11.78 -5.86
N GLN A 265 -3.54 -12.61 -5.91
CA GLN A 265 -3.62 -13.99 -6.35
C GLN A 265 -2.96 -14.87 -5.27
N PRO A 266 -3.60 -15.99 -4.83
CA PRO A 266 -3.07 -16.79 -3.71
C PRO A 266 -1.64 -17.30 -3.87
N GLU A 267 -1.21 -17.61 -5.11
CA GLU A 267 0.14 -18.17 -5.38
C GLU A 267 1.19 -17.08 -5.67
N HIS A 268 0.75 -15.92 -6.18
CA HIS A 268 1.63 -14.84 -6.61
C HIS A 268 1.60 -13.63 -5.68
N GLY A 269 0.73 -13.64 -4.66
CA GLY A 269 0.63 -12.58 -3.66
C GLY A 269 -0.11 -11.34 -4.17
N VAL A 270 0.35 -10.16 -3.78
CA VAL A 270 -0.28 -8.87 -4.06
C VAL A 270 0.48 -8.09 -5.14
N LEU A 271 -0.27 -7.36 -5.95
CA LEU A 271 0.22 -6.37 -6.91
C LEU A 271 -0.54 -5.06 -6.71
N PHE A 272 0.16 -3.94 -6.63
CA PHE A 272 -0.43 -2.61 -6.67
C PHE A 272 -0.18 -1.99 -8.04
N ASP A 273 -1.18 -1.26 -8.55
CA ASP A 273 -1.08 -0.51 -9.79
C ASP A 273 -1.64 0.91 -9.57
N TRP A 274 -1.01 1.91 -10.18
CA TRP A 274 -1.36 3.31 -9.97
C TRP A 274 -2.18 3.87 -11.11
N HIS A 275 -3.27 4.58 -10.77
CA HIS A 275 -4.04 5.36 -11.74
C HIS A 275 -4.56 6.66 -11.11
N ASN A 276 -4.71 7.69 -11.94
CA ASN A 276 -5.36 8.95 -11.57
C ASN A 276 -6.89 8.86 -11.53
N SER A 277 -7.47 7.72 -11.95
CA SER A 277 -8.89 7.49 -12.10
C SER A 277 -9.37 6.23 -11.36
N ARG A 278 -10.65 6.18 -11.07
CA ARG A 278 -11.40 5.00 -10.59
C ARG A 278 -12.20 4.32 -11.72
N GLY A 279 -11.95 4.69 -12.96
CA GLY A 279 -12.70 4.20 -14.12
C GLY A 279 -12.37 2.76 -14.51
N ALA A 280 -13.26 2.15 -15.29
CA ALA A 280 -13.11 0.78 -15.79
C ALA A 280 -11.84 0.57 -16.61
N ASP A 281 -11.37 1.60 -17.31
CA ASP A 281 -10.18 1.50 -18.17
C ASP A 281 -8.88 1.24 -17.40
N CYS A 282 -8.83 1.57 -16.10
CA CYS A 282 -7.69 1.28 -15.23
C CYS A 282 -7.38 -0.23 -15.12
N LEU A 283 -8.39 -1.07 -15.26
CA LEU A 283 -8.21 -2.53 -15.23
C LEU A 283 -7.42 -3.08 -16.43
N LYS A 284 -7.37 -2.33 -17.55
CA LYS A 284 -6.66 -2.75 -18.76
C LYS A 284 -5.17 -2.98 -18.51
N SER A 285 -4.54 -2.12 -17.72
CA SER A 285 -3.10 -2.17 -17.45
C SER A 285 -2.61 -3.51 -16.91
N VAL A 286 -3.44 -4.21 -16.12
CA VAL A 286 -3.10 -5.51 -15.54
C VAL A 286 -3.77 -6.66 -16.31
N LEU A 287 -5.05 -6.51 -16.68
CA LEU A 287 -5.85 -7.62 -17.21
C LEU A 287 -5.70 -7.84 -18.72
N ILE A 288 -5.27 -6.83 -19.48
CA ILE A 288 -5.12 -6.95 -20.93
C ILE A 288 -3.64 -7.04 -21.32
N ASP A 289 -3.32 -7.92 -22.24
CA ASP A 289 -2.07 -7.92 -22.95
C ASP A 289 -2.30 -7.28 -24.33
N GLU A 290 -1.82 -6.04 -24.48
CA GLU A 290 -2.03 -5.26 -25.70
C GLU A 290 -1.29 -5.84 -26.93
N VAL A 291 -0.25 -6.64 -26.69
CA VAL A 291 0.54 -7.28 -27.76
C VAL A 291 -0.08 -8.61 -28.20
N ASN A 292 -0.63 -9.37 -27.24
CA ASN A 292 -1.22 -10.68 -27.52
C ASN A 292 -2.48 -10.89 -26.69
N ALA A 293 -3.63 -10.67 -27.32
CA ALA A 293 -4.93 -10.79 -26.68
C ALA A 293 -5.17 -12.17 -26.01
N ALA A 294 -4.59 -13.25 -26.56
CA ALA A 294 -4.69 -14.58 -25.97
C ALA A 294 -3.98 -14.73 -24.62
N ARG A 295 -3.12 -13.80 -24.26
CA ARG A 295 -2.45 -13.72 -22.94
C ARG A 295 -3.17 -12.82 -21.96
N SER A 296 -4.29 -12.21 -22.36
CA SER A 296 -5.12 -11.43 -21.47
C SER A 296 -5.79 -12.31 -20.41
N PHE A 297 -6.14 -11.72 -19.28
CA PHE A 297 -6.77 -12.43 -18.18
C PHE A 297 -8.14 -13.01 -18.61
N GLY A 298 -8.34 -14.28 -18.30
CA GLY A 298 -9.62 -14.96 -18.42
C GLY A 298 -9.82 -15.86 -17.21
N GLY A 299 -10.95 -15.74 -16.53
CA GLY A 299 -11.23 -16.50 -15.33
C GLY A 299 -12.07 -15.73 -14.31
N HIS A 300 -11.95 -16.04 -13.04
CA HIS A 300 -12.77 -15.46 -11.98
C HIS A 300 -12.15 -14.18 -11.43
N LEU A 301 -12.88 -13.06 -11.52
CA LEU A 301 -12.48 -11.76 -10.97
C LEU A 301 -13.35 -11.41 -9.77
N GLN A 302 -12.80 -11.48 -8.56
CA GLN A 302 -13.51 -11.17 -7.32
C GLN A 302 -13.35 -9.70 -6.91
N SER A 303 -14.47 -9.03 -6.63
CA SER A 303 -14.52 -7.63 -6.24
C SER A 303 -15.66 -7.32 -5.26
N ASP A 304 -15.75 -6.06 -4.81
CA ASP A 304 -16.84 -5.55 -3.96
C ASP A 304 -18.17 -5.31 -4.70
N GLY A 305 -18.19 -5.52 -6.03
CA GLY A 305 -19.38 -5.25 -6.88
C GLY A 305 -19.50 -3.80 -7.35
N TYR A 306 -18.42 -2.99 -7.24
CA TYR A 306 -18.40 -1.64 -7.81
C TYR A 306 -18.64 -1.67 -9.34
N SER A 307 -19.37 -0.68 -9.83
CA SER A 307 -19.88 -0.65 -11.21
C SER A 307 -18.78 -0.66 -12.29
N ALA A 308 -17.58 -0.18 -11.99
CA ALA A 308 -16.47 -0.15 -12.94
C ALA A 308 -16.05 -1.57 -13.38
N TYR A 309 -16.10 -2.57 -12.49
CA TYR A 309 -15.77 -3.96 -12.83
C TYR A 309 -16.76 -4.52 -13.86
N ARG A 310 -18.06 -4.31 -13.64
CA ARG A 310 -19.10 -4.73 -14.60
C ARG A 310 -18.99 -3.98 -15.93
N ALA A 311 -18.70 -2.68 -15.88
CA ALA A 311 -18.50 -1.87 -17.08
C ALA A 311 -17.28 -2.33 -17.88
N PHE A 312 -16.20 -2.72 -17.21
CA PHE A 312 -15.01 -3.30 -17.85
C PHE A 312 -15.36 -4.59 -18.59
N MET A 313 -15.99 -5.55 -17.91
CA MET A 313 -16.38 -6.84 -18.50
C MET A 313 -17.34 -6.67 -19.68
N ALA A 314 -18.29 -5.75 -19.57
CA ALA A 314 -19.23 -5.45 -20.67
C ALA A 314 -18.53 -4.86 -21.91
N ARG A 315 -17.45 -4.08 -21.72
CA ARG A 315 -16.63 -3.51 -22.82
C ARG A 315 -15.65 -4.50 -23.41
N GLN A 316 -15.39 -5.61 -22.74
CA GLN A 316 -14.40 -6.64 -23.13
C GLN A 316 -15.05 -8.04 -23.20
N PRO A 317 -16.09 -8.24 -24.05
CA PRO A 317 -16.82 -9.51 -24.11
C PRO A 317 -15.96 -10.69 -24.60
N GLY A 318 -14.84 -10.40 -25.29
CA GLY A 318 -13.89 -11.42 -25.73
C GLY A 318 -13.00 -12.00 -24.62
N LEU A 319 -12.99 -11.37 -23.43
CA LEU A 319 -12.34 -11.91 -22.25
C LEU A 319 -13.34 -12.77 -21.49
N ASN A 320 -13.07 -14.04 -21.29
CA ASN A 320 -13.89 -14.94 -20.49
C ASN A 320 -13.71 -14.64 -19.00
N ILE A 321 -14.20 -13.46 -18.55
CA ILE A 321 -14.12 -13.04 -17.14
C ILE A 321 -15.47 -13.30 -16.46
N GLU A 322 -15.44 -14.13 -15.42
CA GLU A 322 -16.60 -14.40 -14.56
C GLU A 322 -16.49 -13.56 -13.28
N PRO A 323 -17.49 -12.70 -13.00
CA PRO A 323 -17.49 -11.91 -11.77
C PRO A 323 -17.75 -12.78 -10.55
N VAL A 324 -16.95 -12.56 -9.49
CA VAL A 324 -17.17 -13.15 -8.17
C VAL A 324 -17.38 -12.04 -7.14
N SER A 325 -18.44 -12.18 -6.35
CA SER A 325 -18.78 -11.21 -5.32
C SER A 325 -18.07 -11.47 -3.99
N CYS A 326 -18.10 -10.47 -3.13
CA CYS A 326 -17.55 -10.54 -1.77
C CYS A 326 -18.69 -10.68 -0.74
N LEU A 327 -18.75 -11.81 -0.05
CA LEU A 327 -19.73 -12.08 1.02
C LEU A 327 -19.56 -11.13 2.21
N ALA A 328 -18.34 -10.64 2.48
CA ALA A 328 -18.08 -9.69 3.55
C ALA A 328 -18.80 -8.35 3.32
N HIS A 329 -18.88 -7.88 2.07
CA HIS A 329 -19.62 -6.67 1.71
C HIS A 329 -21.13 -6.87 1.86
N ILE A 330 -21.67 -8.02 1.45
CA ILE A 330 -23.07 -8.37 1.70
C ILE A 330 -23.35 -8.38 3.21
N ARG A 331 -22.48 -9.01 4.00
CA ARG A 331 -22.58 -9.04 5.46
C ARG A 331 -22.59 -7.63 6.08
N ARG A 332 -21.73 -6.73 5.60
CA ARG A 332 -21.65 -5.33 6.06
C ARG A 332 -22.98 -4.59 5.85
N LYS A 333 -23.64 -4.79 4.70
CA LYS A 333 -24.94 -4.18 4.44
C LYS A 333 -26.03 -4.63 5.41
N PHE A 334 -26.04 -5.90 5.82
CA PHE A 334 -26.96 -6.37 6.86
C PHE A 334 -26.60 -5.88 8.26
N ILE A 335 -25.32 -5.60 8.56
CA ILE A 335 -24.93 -4.93 9.82
C ILE A 335 -25.46 -3.50 9.85
N GLU A 336 -25.32 -2.75 8.76
CA GLU A 336 -25.86 -1.39 8.61
C GLU A 336 -27.39 -1.36 8.75
N ALA A 337 -28.08 -2.45 8.42
CA ALA A 337 -29.54 -2.58 8.49
C ALA A 337 -30.06 -3.09 9.87
N GLN A 338 -29.18 -3.40 10.84
CA GLN A 338 -29.60 -3.94 12.13
C GLN A 338 -30.46 -2.99 12.95
N GLU A 339 -30.19 -1.68 12.86
CA GLU A 339 -30.98 -0.67 13.58
C GLU A 339 -32.40 -0.49 12.99
N ASP A 340 -32.57 -0.72 11.68
CA ASP A 340 -33.85 -0.60 10.96
C ASP A 340 -34.74 -1.84 11.19
N GLN A 341 -34.20 -3.03 10.95
CA GLN A 341 -34.92 -4.30 11.03
C GLN A 341 -34.08 -5.37 11.74
N PRO A 342 -33.99 -5.34 13.09
CA PRO A 342 -33.03 -6.15 13.85
C PRO A 342 -33.26 -7.66 13.67
N ARG A 343 -34.50 -8.14 13.61
CA ARG A 343 -34.80 -9.58 13.50
C ARG A 343 -34.39 -10.19 12.16
N ILE A 344 -34.70 -9.51 11.07
CA ILE A 344 -34.35 -9.98 9.70
C ILE A 344 -32.83 -9.92 9.52
N SER A 345 -32.23 -8.78 9.87
CA SER A 345 -30.79 -8.58 9.77
C SER A 345 -30.00 -9.59 10.61
N ALA A 346 -30.40 -9.82 11.86
CA ALA A 346 -29.75 -10.80 12.74
C ALA A 346 -29.83 -12.21 12.15
N TRP A 347 -31.00 -12.61 11.63
CA TRP A 347 -31.15 -13.93 11.01
C TRP A 347 -30.21 -14.09 9.80
N MET A 348 -30.16 -13.09 8.89
CA MET A 348 -29.26 -13.10 7.74
C MET A 348 -27.80 -13.20 8.17
N LEU A 349 -27.39 -12.44 9.19
CA LEU A 349 -26.04 -12.44 9.73
C LEU A 349 -25.66 -13.78 10.35
N ILE A 350 -26.57 -14.44 11.07
CA ILE A 350 -26.37 -15.79 11.62
C ILE A 350 -26.12 -16.81 10.50
N GLN A 351 -26.93 -16.78 9.43
CA GLN A 351 -26.74 -17.73 8.32
C GLN A 351 -25.42 -17.49 7.57
N ILE A 352 -25.05 -16.24 7.35
CA ILE A 352 -23.74 -15.86 6.77
C ILE A 352 -22.61 -16.31 7.71
N GLY A 353 -22.75 -16.08 9.02
CA GLY A 353 -21.79 -16.51 10.03
C GLY A 353 -21.49 -18.01 9.97
N LYS A 354 -22.52 -18.86 9.80
CA LYS A 354 -22.35 -20.30 9.66
C LYS A 354 -21.58 -20.74 8.40
N ILE A 355 -21.61 -19.93 7.32
CA ILE A 355 -20.75 -20.15 6.14
C ILE A 355 -19.29 -19.87 6.51
N TYR A 356 -19.03 -18.76 7.19
CA TYR A 356 -17.67 -18.41 7.65
C TYR A 356 -17.11 -19.37 8.70
N GLU A 357 -17.93 -19.90 9.61
CA GLU A 357 -17.49 -20.93 10.58
C GLU A 357 -16.94 -22.18 9.88
N LEU A 358 -17.61 -22.63 8.81
CA LEU A 358 -17.10 -23.75 8.01
C LEU A 358 -15.76 -23.41 7.38
N GLU A 359 -15.64 -22.24 6.77
CA GLU A 359 -14.38 -21.79 6.15
C GLU A 359 -13.24 -21.67 7.15
N ALA A 360 -13.51 -21.17 8.35
CA ALA A 360 -12.52 -21.09 9.43
C ALA A 360 -12.00 -22.49 9.82
N ARG A 361 -12.89 -23.45 9.98
CA ARG A 361 -12.52 -24.85 10.28
C ARG A 361 -11.71 -25.50 9.15
N LEU A 362 -12.07 -25.23 7.90
CA LEU A 362 -11.35 -25.76 6.74
C LEU A 362 -9.94 -25.15 6.64
N ARG A 363 -9.79 -23.85 6.92
CA ARG A 363 -8.48 -23.18 6.97
C ARG A 363 -7.60 -23.73 8.10
N GLN A 364 -8.14 -23.90 9.30
CA GLN A 364 -7.39 -24.47 10.44
C GLN A 364 -6.86 -25.87 10.15
N ARG A 365 -7.59 -26.64 9.33
CA ARG A 365 -7.19 -28.01 8.92
C ARG A 365 -6.30 -28.04 7.69
N GLY A 366 -5.91 -26.90 7.12
CA GLY A 366 -5.14 -26.85 5.88
C GLY A 366 -5.86 -27.50 4.69
N ALA A 367 -7.21 -27.44 4.65
CA ALA A 367 -8.00 -28.11 3.63
C ALA A 367 -7.69 -27.59 2.23
N GLY A 368 -7.27 -28.47 1.32
CA GLY A 368 -7.05 -28.14 -0.09
C GLY A 368 -8.34 -27.81 -0.85
N PRO A 369 -8.23 -27.30 -2.09
CA PRO A 369 -9.37 -26.81 -2.86
C PRO A 369 -10.51 -27.83 -3.05
N GLU A 370 -10.18 -29.07 -3.34
CA GLU A 370 -11.19 -30.12 -3.57
C GLU A 370 -11.98 -30.45 -2.29
N LEU A 371 -11.30 -30.52 -1.14
CA LEU A 371 -11.99 -30.75 0.14
C LEU A 371 -12.87 -29.55 0.50
N ARG A 372 -12.38 -28.31 0.27
CA ARG A 372 -13.18 -27.10 0.45
C ARG A 372 -14.43 -27.10 -0.42
N ARG A 373 -14.30 -27.43 -1.71
CA ARG A 373 -15.42 -27.55 -2.65
C ARG A 373 -16.49 -28.54 -2.16
N ARG A 374 -16.08 -29.77 -1.79
CA ARG A 374 -17.00 -30.81 -1.27
C ARG A 374 -17.70 -30.37 0.00
N ALA A 375 -16.96 -29.81 0.96
CA ALA A 375 -17.50 -29.33 2.21
C ALA A 375 -18.52 -28.20 2.01
N ARG A 376 -18.21 -27.22 1.16
CA ARG A 376 -19.10 -26.11 0.82
C ARG A 376 -20.40 -26.61 0.19
N ARG A 377 -20.34 -27.52 -0.78
CA ARG A 377 -21.53 -28.12 -1.42
C ARG A 377 -22.38 -28.90 -0.43
N ARG A 378 -21.76 -29.63 0.51
CA ARG A 378 -22.48 -30.46 1.51
C ARG A 378 -23.16 -29.65 2.61
N TRP A 379 -22.51 -28.58 3.12
CA TRP A 379 -22.97 -27.91 4.34
C TRP A 379 -23.37 -26.42 4.11
N SER A 380 -22.73 -25.68 3.23
CA SER A 380 -23.00 -24.25 3.04
C SER A 380 -23.95 -23.94 1.90
N LEU A 381 -24.01 -24.77 0.85
CA LEU A 381 -24.84 -24.53 -0.34
C LEU A 381 -26.34 -24.44 0.00
N ARG A 382 -26.84 -25.24 0.95
CA ARG A 382 -28.23 -25.17 1.40
C ARG A 382 -28.54 -23.81 2.04
N ARG A 383 -27.64 -23.29 2.86
CA ARG A 383 -27.79 -21.96 3.51
C ARG A 383 -27.75 -20.85 2.48
N TYR A 384 -26.81 -20.92 1.56
CA TYR A 384 -26.74 -19.97 0.44
C TYR A 384 -28.04 -19.92 -0.36
N ARG A 385 -28.56 -21.06 -0.76
CA ARG A 385 -29.86 -21.15 -1.48
C ARG A 385 -31.01 -20.58 -0.67
N HIS A 386 -31.03 -20.79 0.64
CA HIS A 386 -32.04 -20.24 1.53
C HIS A 386 -31.92 -18.71 1.62
N LEU A 387 -30.71 -18.19 1.82
CA LEU A 387 -30.46 -16.74 1.82
C LEU A 387 -30.92 -16.08 0.51
N THR A 388 -30.58 -16.66 -0.63
CA THR A 388 -30.99 -16.16 -1.95
C THR A 388 -32.50 -16.14 -2.12
N ARG A 389 -33.19 -17.23 -1.76
CA ARG A 389 -34.66 -17.31 -1.85
C ARG A 389 -35.35 -16.32 -0.92
N LEU A 390 -34.89 -16.20 0.32
CA LEU A 390 -35.46 -15.27 1.29
C LEU A 390 -35.27 -13.82 0.83
N THR A 391 -34.08 -13.45 0.34
CA THR A 391 -33.81 -12.13 -0.21
C THR A 391 -34.81 -11.78 -1.31
N LYS A 392 -34.98 -12.67 -2.31
CA LYS A 392 -35.96 -12.50 -3.40
C LYS A 392 -37.39 -12.37 -2.88
N HIS A 393 -37.77 -13.22 -1.92
CA HIS A 393 -39.11 -13.21 -1.34
C HIS A 393 -39.43 -11.89 -0.61
N LEU A 394 -38.47 -11.39 0.20
CA LEU A 394 -38.63 -10.13 0.94
C LEU A 394 -38.74 -8.92 0.02
N ILE A 395 -38.01 -8.90 -1.09
CA ILE A 395 -38.13 -7.85 -2.12
C ILE A 395 -39.50 -7.89 -2.79
N LEU A 396 -39.95 -9.06 -3.22
CA LEU A 396 -41.20 -9.23 -3.94
C LEU A 396 -42.47 -8.90 -3.13
N ARG A 397 -42.41 -9.03 -1.80
CA ARG A 397 -43.53 -8.72 -0.93
C ARG A 397 -43.79 -7.22 -0.74
N HIS A 398 -42.95 -6.33 -1.28
CA HIS A 398 -43.07 -4.85 -1.24
C HIS A 398 -43.35 -4.26 0.16
N ARG A 399 -43.14 -5.02 1.25
CA ARG A 399 -43.33 -4.55 2.65
C ARG A 399 -42.12 -3.78 3.19
N ILE A 400 -41.01 -3.83 2.48
CA ILE A 400 -39.74 -3.18 2.85
C ILE A 400 -39.47 -2.07 1.84
N THR A 401 -39.37 -0.84 2.34
CA THR A 401 -39.07 0.33 1.50
C THR A 401 -37.68 0.18 0.86
N PRO A 402 -37.54 0.25 -0.47
CA PRO A 402 -36.24 0.07 -1.16
C PRO A 402 -35.16 1.03 -0.68
N ARG A 403 -35.53 2.23 -0.21
CA ARG A 403 -34.59 3.25 0.30
C ARG A 403 -34.21 3.06 1.76
N SER A 404 -34.90 2.19 2.52
CA SER A 404 -34.54 1.86 3.91
C SER A 404 -33.18 1.14 3.96
N PRO A 405 -32.48 1.13 5.10
CA PRO A 405 -31.24 0.38 5.26
C PRO A 405 -31.39 -1.09 4.90
N LEU A 406 -32.45 -1.77 5.36
CA LEU A 406 -32.71 -3.17 5.00
C LEU A 406 -33.05 -3.31 3.51
N GLY A 407 -33.85 -2.41 2.92
CA GLY A 407 -34.16 -2.42 1.50
C GLY A 407 -32.91 -2.35 0.64
N LYS A 408 -32.00 -1.42 0.95
CA LYS A 408 -30.68 -1.31 0.29
C LYS A 408 -29.85 -2.57 0.45
N ALA A 409 -29.82 -3.17 1.65
CA ALA A 409 -29.09 -4.41 1.91
C ALA A 409 -29.64 -5.59 1.08
N LEU A 410 -30.96 -5.72 0.99
CA LEU A 410 -31.61 -6.78 0.22
C LEU A 410 -31.37 -6.63 -1.28
N HIS A 411 -31.52 -5.41 -1.85
CA HIS A 411 -31.24 -5.18 -3.27
C HIS A 411 -29.78 -5.42 -3.61
N TYR A 412 -28.85 -4.90 -2.80
CA TYR A 412 -27.43 -5.18 -2.97
C TYR A 412 -27.14 -6.68 -2.92
N ALA A 413 -27.66 -7.38 -1.91
CA ALA A 413 -27.49 -8.81 -1.78
C ALA A 413 -28.09 -9.58 -2.96
N HIS A 414 -29.27 -9.19 -3.44
CA HIS A 414 -29.93 -9.81 -4.60
C HIS A 414 -29.04 -9.77 -5.84
N ASP A 415 -28.43 -8.63 -6.11
CA ASP A 415 -27.53 -8.45 -7.26
C ASP A 415 -26.22 -9.23 -7.11
N GLN A 416 -25.76 -9.43 -5.88
CA GLN A 416 -24.47 -10.08 -5.61
C GLN A 416 -24.54 -11.61 -5.43
N TRP A 417 -25.70 -12.16 -4.97
CA TRP A 417 -25.83 -13.60 -4.74
C TRP A 417 -25.45 -14.47 -5.94
N PRO A 418 -25.89 -14.19 -7.20
CA PRO A 418 -25.55 -15.03 -8.34
C PRO A 418 -24.05 -15.20 -8.52
N HIS A 419 -23.27 -14.16 -8.28
CA HIS A 419 -21.81 -14.13 -8.45
C HIS A 419 -21.03 -14.86 -7.35
N LEU A 420 -21.69 -15.34 -6.27
CA LEU A 420 -21.08 -16.20 -5.27
C LEU A 420 -21.18 -17.68 -5.63
N ALA A 421 -21.92 -18.06 -6.65
CA ALA A 421 -22.08 -19.46 -7.06
C ALA A 421 -20.73 -20.13 -7.37
N ALA A 422 -19.79 -19.41 -8.00
CA ALA A 422 -18.45 -19.87 -8.32
C ALA A 422 -17.68 -20.39 -7.08
N CYS A 423 -17.92 -19.84 -5.89
CA CYS A 423 -17.29 -20.31 -4.64
C CYS A 423 -17.67 -21.77 -4.28
N PHE A 424 -18.81 -22.27 -4.76
CA PHE A 424 -19.26 -23.64 -4.52
C PHE A 424 -18.76 -24.63 -5.59
N GLU A 425 -18.40 -24.14 -6.75
CA GLU A 425 -17.86 -24.94 -7.86
C GLU A 425 -16.33 -25.02 -7.78
N HIS A 426 -15.68 -23.96 -7.30
CA HIS A 426 -14.22 -23.81 -7.26
C HIS A 426 -13.74 -23.60 -5.82
N GLY A 427 -13.10 -24.59 -5.23
CA GLY A 427 -12.64 -24.53 -3.83
C GLY A 427 -11.48 -23.57 -3.56
N GLN A 428 -10.75 -23.16 -4.60
CA GLN A 428 -9.70 -22.14 -4.51
C GLN A 428 -10.26 -20.71 -4.39
N ILE A 429 -11.49 -20.46 -4.84
CA ILE A 429 -12.13 -19.15 -4.74
C ILE A 429 -12.59 -18.92 -3.30
N ASP A 430 -12.22 -17.81 -2.70
CA ASP A 430 -12.68 -17.44 -1.35
C ASP A 430 -14.06 -16.78 -1.38
N PHE A 431 -14.77 -16.80 -0.23
CA PHE A 431 -16.05 -16.08 -0.12
C PHE A 431 -15.90 -14.58 0.04
N ASP A 432 -14.69 -14.09 0.36
CA ASP A 432 -14.45 -12.67 0.61
C ASP A 432 -13.17 -12.15 -0.03
N ASN A 433 -13.08 -10.82 -0.07
CA ASN A 433 -11.95 -10.07 -0.60
C ASN A 433 -10.97 -9.61 0.50
N ASN A 434 -11.05 -10.19 1.70
CA ASN A 434 -10.30 -9.72 2.86
C ASN A 434 -8.77 -9.72 2.67
N SER A 435 -8.23 -10.62 1.84
CA SER A 435 -6.78 -10.65 1.55
C SER A 435 -6.32 -9.36 0.84
N VAL A 436 -7.11 -8.84 -0.11
CA VAL A 436 -6.83 -7.56 -0.78
C VAL A 436 -7.01 -6.39 0.19
N GLU A 437 -8.11 -6.38 0.96
CA GLU A 437 -8.36 -5.33 1.95
C GLU A 437 -7.23 -5.24 2.98
N ASN A 438 -6.70 -6.39 3.43
CA ASN A 438 -5.56 -6.45 4.34
C ASN A 438 -4.27 -5.91 3.69
N ALA A 439 -4.03 -6.21 2.42
CA ALA A 439 -2.89 -5.69 1.68
C ALA A 439 -2.95 -4.16 1.47
N ILE A 440 -4.16 -3.60 1.35
CA ILE A 440 -4.39 -2.16 1.23
C ILE A 440 -4.12 -1.40 2.54
N ARG A 441 -4.33 -2.00 3.71
CA ARG A 441 -4.21 -1.30 5.01
C ARG A 441 -2.90 -0.56 5.22
N PRO A 442 -1.71 -1.12 4.93
CA PRO A 442 -0.44 -0.40 5.05
C PRO A 442 -0.38 0.86 4.20
N THR A 443 -0.93 0.84 2.99
CA THR A 443 -0.94 2.02 2.10
C THR A 443 -1.77 3.16 2.69
N LYS A 444 -2.89 2.84 3.37
CA LYS A 444 -3.73 3.84 4.07
C LYS A 444 -3.01 4.45 5.27
N LEU A 445 -2.26 3.64 6.04
CA LEU A 445 -1.43 4.14 7.14
C LEU A 445 -0.32 5.06 6.62
N GLY A 446 0.36 4.66 5.56
CA GLY A 446 1.36 5.49 4.88
C GLY A 446 0.76 6.83 4.43
N HIS A 447 -0.37 6.80 3.73
CA HIS A 447 -1.05 8.00 3.26
C HIS A 447 -1.41 8.98 4.39
N LYS A 448 -1.80 8.49 5.58
CA LYS A 448 -2.04 9.36 6.75
C LYS A 448 -0.77 10.06 7.24
N ASN A 449 0.41 9.49 7.02
CA ASN A 449 1.69 10.07 7.45
C ASN A 449 2.29 11.04 6.45
N TRP A 450 2.25 10.74 5.14
CA TRP A 450 2.86 11.57 4.10
C TRP A 450 1.86 12.30 3.20
N MET A 451 0.56 12.09 3.37
CA MET A 451 -0.58 12.78 2.75
C MET A 451 -0.75 12.61 1.23
N PHE A 452 0.32 12.50 0.45
CA PHE A 452 0.29 12.36 -1.02
C PHE A 452 1.54 11.63 -1.57
N VAL A 453 1.43 11.06 -2.78
CA VAL A 453 2.47 10.21 -3.41
C VAL A 453 3.37 10.94 -4.42
N GLY A 454 3.45 12.23 -4.40
CA GLY A 454 4.15 13.02 -5.41
C GLY A 454 3.17 13.58 -6.43
N ASN A 455 3.54 13.63 -7.74
CA ASN A 455 2.66 14.06 -8.81
C ASN A 455 1.99 12.86 -9.54
N GLU A 456 1.16 13.15 -10.54
CA GLU A 456 0.44 12.16 -11.34
C GLU A 456 1.37 11.09 -11.92
N ASP A 457 2.47 11.54 -12.57
CA ASP A 457 3.42 10.65 -13.25
C ASP A 457 4.32 9.84 -12.31
N THR A 458 4.21 10.01 -10.99
CA THR A 458 5.13 9.39 -10.02
C THR A 458 4.48 8.37 -9.10
N GLY A 459 3.15 8.28 -9.11
CA GLY A 459 2.40 7.37 -8.24
C GLY A 459 2.74 5.89 -8.46
N TRP A 460 3.07 5.49 -9.71
CA TRP A 460 3.47 4.13 -10.05
C TRP A 460 4.71 3.64 -9.29
N ARG A 461 5.62 4.55 -8.91
CA ARG A 461 6.83 4.21 -8.14
C ARG A 461 6.48 3.65 -6.77
N SER A 462 5.48 4.25 -6.13
CA SER A 462 4.96 3.73 -4.86
C SER A 462 4.27 2.38 -5.05
N ALA A 463 3.54 2.19 -6.15
CA ALA A 463 2.88 0.91 -6.47
C ALA A 463 3.91 -0.22 -6.63
N VAL A 464 5.00 0.02 -7.36
CA VAL A 464 6.11 -0.94 -7.53
C VAL A 464 6.68 -1.36 -6.18
N ILE A 465 7.04 -0.39 -5.33
CA ILE A 465 7.69 -0.69 -4.05
C ILE A 465 6.72 -1.35 -3.08
N TYR A 466 5.48 -0.86 -2.96
CA TYR A 466 4.45 -1.53 -2.15
C TYR A 466 4.24 -2.98 -2.56
N THR A 467 4.22 -3.25 -3.87
CA THR A 467 4.06 -4.61 -4.39
C THR A 467 5.13 -5.54 -3.81
N LEU A 468 6.40 -5.15 -3.92
CA LEU A 468 7.51 -5.99 -3.46
C LEU A 468 7.55 -6.12 -1.93
N VAL A 469 7.37 -5.01 -1.23
CA VAL A 469 7.39 -4.95 0.24
C VAL A 469 6.26 -5.79 0.85
N GLU A 470 5.02 -5.61 0.38
CA GLU A 470 3.87 -6.31 0.96
C GLU A 470 3.88 -7.81 0.62
N GLN A 471 4.45 -8.21 -0.52
CA GLN A 471 4.67 -9.63 -0.80
C GLN A 471 5.63 -10.29 0.19
N VAL A 472 6.73 -9.61 0.53
CA VAL A 472 7.70 -10.13 1.52
C VAL A 472 7.06 -10.19 2.92
N ARG A 473 6.36 -9.13 3.33
CA ARG A 473 5.67 -9.05 4.62
C ARG A 473 4.59 -10.10 4.79
N ALA A 474 3.82 -10.37 3.74
CA ALA A 474 2.77 -11.39 3.76
C ALA A 474 3.28 -12.78 4.11
N HIS A 475 4.56 -13.05 3.86
CA HIS A 475 5.23 -14.31 4.20
C HIS A 475 6.01 -14.26 5.53
N GLY A 476 5.89 -13.17 6.29
CA GLY A 476 6.62 -13.00 7.56
C GLY A 476 8.13 -12.81 7.40
N ALA A 477 8.59 -12.50 6.19
CA ALA A 477 10.00 -12.28 5.90
C ALA A 477 10.39 -10.80 6.05
N ASP A 478 11.70 -10.52 6.11
CA ASP A 478 12.25 -9.18 6.30
C ASP A 478 12.36 -8.42 4.97
N PRO A 479 11.58 -7.35 4.74
CA PRO A 479 11.65 -6.54 3.52
C PRO A 479 13.01 -5.85 3.33
N TYR A 480 13.68 -5.46 4.42
CA TYR A 480 15.00 -4.83 4.33
C TYR A 480 16.00 -5.76 3.65
N ARG A 481 16.11 -7.00 4.14
CA ARG A 481 17.03 -8.01 3.59
C ARG A 481 16.72 -8.36 2.14
N TYR A 482 15.43 -8.44 1.81
CA TYR A 482 15.04 -8.69 0.42
C TYR A 482 15.42 -7.51 -0.48
N LEU A 483 15.10 -6.28 -0.08
CA LEU A 483 15.39 -5.08 -0.88
C LEU A 483 16.90 -4.87 -1.04
N GLU A 484 17.69 -5.05 0.01
CA GLU A 484 19.15 -4.98 -0.06
C GLU A 484 19.69 -5.99 -1.08
N TRP A 485 19.29 -7.26 -0.93
CA TRP A 485 19.71 -8.33 -1.82
C TRP A 485 19.31 -8.10 -3.28
N VAL A 486 18.07 -7.69 -3.55
CA VAL A 486 17.60 -7.50 -4.93
C VAL A 486 18.24 -6.28 -5.58
N LEU A 487 18.43 -5.19 -4.84
CA LEU A 487 19.14 -4.01 -5.34
C LEU A 487 20.60 -4.33 -5.66
N GLU A 488 21.26 -5.13 -4.82
CA GLU A 488 22.63 -5.61 -5.09
C GLU A 488 22.68 -6.44 -6.37
N LYS A 489 21.75 -7.37 -6.56
CA LYS A 489 21.69 -8.19 -7.79
C LYS A 489 21.47 -7.34 -9.04
N LEU A 490 20.53 -6.39 -8.98
CA LEU A 490 20.24 -5.49 -10.10
C LEU A 490 21.39 -4.50 -10.38
N MET A 491 22.14 -4.10 -9.36
CA MET A 491 23.34 -3.28 -9.50
C MET A 491 24.40 -3.98 -10.35
N HIS A 492 24.60 -5.28 -10.15
CA HIS A 492 25.55 -6.09 -10.92
C HIS A 492 25.03 -6.54 -12.27
N GLN A 493 23.70 -6.58 -12.45
CA GLN A 493 23.04 -7.00 -13.69
C GLN A 493 21.92 -6.02 -14.05
N PRO A 494 22.24 -4.86 -14.62
CA PRO A 494 21.25 -3.81 -14.90
C PRO A 494 20.21 -4.21 -15.98
N ASN A 495 20.51 -5.19 -16.81
CA ASN A 495 19.62 -5.73 -17.85
C ASN A 495 19.40 -7.24 -17.66
N PRO A 496 18.68 -7.68 -16.61
CA PRO A 496 18.47 -9.09 -16.35
C PRO A 496 17.55 -9.73 -17.39
N SER A 497 17.81 -11.00 -17.75
CA SER A 497 16.91 -11.80 -18.60
C SER A 497 15.58 -12.08 -17.88
N ALA A 498 14.55 -12.51 -18.62
CA ALA A 498 13.25 -12.86 -18.04
C ALA A 498 13.36 -13.94 -16.94
N GLU A 499 14.23 -14.93 -17.12
CA GLU A 499 14.50 -15.99 -16.13
C GLU A 499 15.19 -15.44 -14.88
N GLN A 500 16.14 -14.51 -15.06
CA GLN A 500 16.80 -13.83 -13.95
C GLN A 500 15.79 -12.98 -13.17
N ILE A 501 14.94 -12.20 -13.85
CA ILE A 501 13.86 -11.43 -13.20
C ILE A 501 12.96 -12.34 -12.37
N ASP A 502 12.53 -13.49 -12.93
CA ASP A 502 11.70 -14.46 -12.22
C ASP A 502 12.38 -14.97 -10.95
N SER A 503 13.69 -15.21 -11.02
CA SER A 503 14.50 -15.64 -9.88
C SER A 503 14.67 -14.57 -8.80
N LEU A 504 14.49 -13.31 -9.13
CA LEU A 504 14.59 -12.16 -8.22
C LEU A 504 13.28 -11.83 -7.51
N LEU A 505 12.15 -12.43 -7.90
CA LEU A 505 10.86 -12.18 -7.27
C LEU A 505 10.84 -12.54 -5.77
N PRO A 506 10.02 -11.85 -4.95
CA PRO A 506 9.90 -12.12 -3.53
C PRO A 506 9.65 -13.59 -3.19
N THR A 507 8.76 -14.26 -3.92
CA THR A 507 8.44 -15.68 -3.71
C THR A 507 9.63 -16.61 -3.96
N ALA A 508 10.45 -16.31 -4.97
CA ALA A 508 11.65 -17.08 -5.25
C ALA A 508 12.73 -16.85 -4.18
N TRP A 509 12.90 -15.61 -3.73
CA TRP A 509 13.81 -15.26 -2.65
C TRP A 509 13.41 -15.93 -1.33
N ILE A 510 12.14 -15.90 -0.96
CA ILE A 510 11.61 -16.52 0.26
C ILE A 510 11.87 -18.03 0.25
N ARG A 511 11.59 -18.73 -0.85
CA ARG A 511 11.88 -20.18 -0.95
C ARG A 511 13.34 -20.50 -0.65
N ARG A 512 14.29 -19.73 -1.19
CA ARG A 512 15.73 -19.94 -0.97
C ARG A 512 16.18 -19.68 0.46
N HIS A 513 15.59 -18.68 1.14
CA HIS A 513 16.04 -18.23 2.46
C HIS A 513 15.26 -18.88 3.61
N HIS A 514 14.00 -19.32 3.38
CA HIS A 514 13.24 -20.10 4.36
C HIS A 514 13.86 -21.48 4.62
N ASP A 515 14.42 -22.10 3.59
CA ASP A 515 15.14 -23.38 3.74
C ASP A 515 16.46 -23.22 4.49
N ALA A 516 17.09 -22.06 4.40
CA ALA A 516 18.29 -21.74 5.18
C ALA A 516 17.98 -21.46 6.66
N ALA A 517 16.88 -20.76 6.97
CA ALA A 517 16.46 -20.48 8.35
C ALA A 517 15.99 -21.74 9.11
N ARG A 518 15.38 -22.69 8.43
CA ARG A 518 14.99 -24.00 9.01
C ARG A 518 16.19 -24.91 9.30
N LYS A 519 17.33 -24.68 8.68
CA LYS A 519 18.57 -25.45 8.94
C LYS A 519 19.38 -24.91 10.11
N ILE A 520 19.03 -23.74 10.65
CA ILE A 520 19.74 -23.08 11.78
C ILE A 520 18.92 -23.19 13.08
N ALA A 521 17.66 -23.55 13.02
CA ALA A 521 16.79 -23.87 14.17
C ALA A 521 16.68 -25.37 14.37
#